data_3d023adb2232f5f2398f39ee92bc5117
#
_entry.id   3d023adb2232f5f2398f39ee92bc5117
#
_cell.length_a   1.000
_cell.length_b   1.000
_cell.length_c   1.000
_cell.angle_alpha   90.00
_cell.angle_beta   90.00
_cell.angle_gamma   90.00
#
_symmetry.space_group_name_H-M   'P 1'
#
loop_
_entity.id
_entity.type
_entity.pdbx_description
1 polymer ?
#
loop_
_entity_poly.entity_id
_entity_poly.type
_entity_poly.pdbx_seq_one_letter_code
_entity_poly.pdbx_strand_id
1 'polypeptide(L)'
;MANAKKTAKKTVKKTAKKTSKKAVKKSPQKATKKSSAPAKSTAPLGPYTPVVRAGDWVIVSGQLGVVDGKIVSGGVAKQTAQAVVNLKAQLASVGCSIHDVKKTLCFLTDMDTFGTFNTAYVAGFDGSRPARST
;
A
#
# COMPACT_ATOMS: atom_id res chain seq x y z
N MET A 1 -55.13 -17.08 40.48
CA MET A 1 -55.30 -15.75 41.13
C MET A 1 -54.31 -14.85 40.39
N ALA A 2 -54.76 -14.05 39.43
CA ALA A 2 -55.11 -12.63 39.55
C ALA A 2 -53.91 -11.82 40.15
N ASN A 3 -53.27 -10.86 39.49
CA ASN A 3 -53.74 -9.59 38.93
C ASN A 3 -52.56 -8.87 38.25
N ALA A 4 -52.72 -8.35 37.14
CA ALA A 4 -53.18 -7.03 36.70
C ALA A 4 -52.00 -6.08 36.31
N LYS A 5 -52.04 -5.79 35.04
CA LYS A 5 -51.82 -4.51 34.29
C LYS A 5 -51.33 -3.29 35.09
N LYS A 6 -50.30 -2.61 34.55
CA LYS A 6 -50.38 -1.15 34.41
C LYS A 6 -49.57 -0.62 33.21
N THR A 7 -50.33 -0.11 32.28
CA THR A 7 -49.93 0.71 31.14
C THR A 7 -49.40 2.07 31.58
N ALA A 8 -48.33 2.54 30.99
CA ALA A 8 -48.04 3.98 31.00
C ALA A 8 -47.47 4.40 29.60
N LYS A 9 -48.32 5.06 28.90
CA LYS A 9 -48.14 5.79 27.63
C LYS A 9 -47.38 7.11 27.95
N LYS A 10 -46.27 7.38 27.28
CA LYS A 10 -45.70 8.70 27.33
C LYS A 10 -45.16 9.13 25.96
N THR A 11 -45.96 9.90 25.34
CA THR A 11 -45.86 11.06 24.46
C THR A 11 -44.51 11.29 23.71
N VAL A 12 -44.66 11.19 22.38
CA VAL A 12 -43.74 11.70 21.33
C VAL A 12 -43.59 13.20 21.47
N LYS A 13 -42.35 13.67 21.59
CA LYS A 13 -42.02 15.09 21.37
C LYS A 13 -41.09 15.20 20.20
N LYS A 14 -41.66 15.62 19.08
CA LYS A 14 -41.06 15.97 17.81
C LYS A 14 -40.25 17.26 17.99
N THR A 15 -38.94 17.20 17.82
CA THR A 15 -38.15 18.43 17.70
C THR A 15 -37.35 18.34 16.39
N ALA A 16 -37.79 19.10 15.42
CA ALA A 16 -37.08 19.37 14.18
C ALA A 16 -35.82 20.19 14.50
N LYS A 17 -34.63 19.76 14.08
CA LYS A 17 -33.43 20.55 14.13
C LYS A 17 -32.75 20.58 12.77
N LYS A 18 -33.00 21.66 12.12
CA LYS A 18 -32.29 22.43 11.09
C LYS A 18 -30.95 21.85 10.63
N THR A 19 -30.92 21.43 9.37
CA THR A 19 -29.73 21.15 8.54
C THR A 19 -28.90 22.41 8.34
N SER A 20 -27.68 22.43 8.88
CA SER A 20 -26.66 23.37 8.46
C SER A 20 -25.67 22.67 7.52
N LYS A 21 -25.74 23.02 6.22
CA LYS A 21 -24.71 22.69 5.22
C LYS A 21 -23.40 23.37 5.61
N LYS A 22 -22.42 22.59 6.08
CA LYS A 22 -21.05 23.06 6.27
C LYS A 22 -20.27 22.72 5.01
N ALA A 23 -19.99 23.75 4.22
CA ALA A 23 -19.12 23.66 3.04
C ALA A 23 -17.72 23.22 3.47
N VAL A 24 -17.26 22.09 2.93
CA VAL A 24 -15.87 21.63 3.08
C VAL A 24 -15.00 22.48 2.17
N LYS A 25 -14.26 23.42 2.72
CA LYS A 25 -13.19 24.16 2.05
C LYS A 25 -12.08 23.18 1.70
N LYS A 26 -11.89 22.94 0.40
CA LYS A 26 -10.70 22.31 -0.17
C LYS A 26 -9.48 23.20 0.12
N SER A 27 -8.61 22.77 1.00
CA SER A 27 -7.28 23.38 1.17
C SER A 27 -6.36 22.88 0.06
N PRO A 28 -5.59 23.74 -0.61
CA PRO A 28 -4.59 23.29 -1.57
C PRO A 28 -3.39 22.71 -0.79
N GLN A 29 -3.17 21.41 -0.94
CA GLN A 29 -1.93 20.79 -0.46
C GLN A 29 -0.77 21.35 -1.29
N LYS A 30 0.06 22.14 -0.62
CA LYS A 30 1.33 22.66 -1.11
C LYS A 30 2.30 21.49 -1.26
N ALA A 31 2.59 21.12 -2.51
CA ALA A 31 3.60 20.12 -2.85
C ALA A 31 4.97 20.62 -2.40
N THR A 32 5.46 20.11 -1.30
CA THR A 32 6.87 20.27 -0.92
C THR A 32 7.70 19.30 -1.78
N LYS A 33 8.31 19.85 -2.82
CA LYS A 33 9.41 19.21 -3.54
C LYS A 33 10.56 18.98 -2.57
N LYS A 34 10.65 17.78 -1.99
CA LYS A 34 11.89 17.30 -1.40
C LYS A 34 12.63 16.55 -2.49
N SER A 35 13.60 17.24 -3.10
CA SER A 35 14.58 16.67 -4.02
C SER A 35 15.41 15.65 -3.24
N SER A 36 15.06 14.38 -3.34
CA SER A 36 15.98 13.28 -3.07
C SER A 36 16.61 12.89 -4.39
N ALA A 37 17.94 12.77 -4.41
CA ALA A 37 18.71 12.36 -5.58
C ALA A 37 18.12 11.10 -6.21
N PRO A 38 18.08 10.99 -7.55
CA PRO A 38 17.52 9.82 -8.20
C PRO A 38 18.33 8.59 -7.79
N ALA A 39 17.70 7.65 -7.10
CA ALA A 39 18.22 6.30 -6.96
C ALA A 39 18.54 5.80 -8.36
N LYS A 40 19.75 5.27 -8.59
CA LYS A 40 20.16 4.71 -9.88
C LYS A 40 19.08 3.72 -10.33
N SER A 41 18.35 4.09 -11.38
CA SER A 41 17.42 3.19 -12.04
C SER A 41 18.22 2.02 -12.57
N THR A 42 18.03 0.84 -12.02
CA THR A 42 18.57 -0.38 -12.59
C THR A 42 17.91 -0.59 -13.95
N ALA A 43 18.71 -0.72 -15.01
CA ALA A 43 18.18 -1.03 -16.33
C ALA A 43 17.32 -2.31 -16.25
N PRO A 44 16.23 -2.40 -17.03
CA PRO A 44 15.37 -3.57 -17.03
C PRO A 44 16.16 -4.79 -17.49
N LEU A 45 15.92 -5.94 -16.84
CA LEU A 45 16.58 -7.22 -17.17
C LEU A 45 16.07 -7.87 -18.48
N GLY A 46 15.10 -7.26 -19.14
CA GLY A 46 14.47 -7.80 -20.35
C GLY A 46 13.67 -6.75 -21.11
N PRO A 47 13.01 -7.14 -22.21
CA PRO A 47 12.26 -6.24 -23.08
C PRO A 47 10.90 -5.87 -22.49
N TYR A 48 10.89 -5.19 -21.34
CA TYR A 48 9.68 -4.72 -20.66
C TYR A 48 9.87 -3.32 -20.10
N THR A 49 8.76 -2.62 -19.88
CA THR A 49 8.76 -1.31 -19.23
C THR A 49 8.69 -1.51 -17.72
N PRO A 50 9.64 -0.98 -16.94
CA PRO A 50 9.68 -1.18 -15.48
C PRO A 50 8.45 -0.64 -14.74
N VAL A 51 7.92 0.48 -15.22
CA VAL A 51 6.76 1.14 -14.62
C VAL A 51 5.90 1.79 -15.72
N VAL A 52 4.59 1.58 -15.66
CA VAL A 52 3.62 2.15 -16.62
C VAL A 52 2.53 2.88 -15.84
N ARG A 53 2.15 4.06 -16.32
CA ARG A 53 0.98 4.79 -15.82
C ARG A 53 -0.20 4.52 -16.74
N ALA A 54 -1.33 4.11 -16.16
CA ALA A 54 -2.59 3.85 -16.86
C ALA A 54 -3.72 4.60 -16.14
N GLY A 55 -4.01 5.82 -16.60
CA GLY A 55 -4.91 6.74 -15.89
C GLY A 55 -4.39 7.06 -14.48
N ASP A 56 -5.20 6.79 -13.47
CA ASP A 56 -4.84 6.99 -12.05
C ASP A 56 -4.03 5.83 -11.46
N TRP A 57 -3.81 4.76 -12.22
CA TRP A 57 -3.05 3.60 -11.79
C TRP A 57 -1.59 3.69 -12.21
N VAL A 58 -0.73 3.18 -11.34
CA VAL A 58 0.68 2.89 -11.64
C VAL A 58 0.88 1.40 -11.52
N ILE A 59 1.37 0.79 -12.60
CA ILE A 59 1.66 -0.63 -12.69
C ILE A 59 3.17 -0.78 -12.72
N VAL A 60 3.72 -1.53 -11.77
CA VAL A 60 5.15 -1.80 -11.66
C VAL A 60 5.39 -3.24 -12.06
N SER A 61 6.34 -3.46 -12.97
CA SER A 61 6.79 -4.79 -13.37
C SER A 61 7.41 -5.55 -12.19
N GLY A 62 7.52 -6.87 -12.30
CA GLY A 62 8.09 -7.71 -11.26
C GLY A 62 9.46 -7.23 -10.81
N GLN A 63 9.66 -7.19 -9.50
CA GLN A 63 10.91 -6.78 -8.89
C GLN A 63 11.63 -8.00 -8.30
N LEU A 64 12.90 -8.13 -8.61
CA LEU A 64 13.77 -9.20 -8.12
C LEU A 64 14.78 -8.64 -7.10
N GLY A 65 15.34 -9.52 -6.29
CA GLY A 65 16.45 -9.21 -5.40
C GLY A 65 17.77 -9.07 -6.15
N VAL A 66 17.85 -8.08 -7.05
CA VAL A 66 18.98 -7.90 -7.98
C VAL A 66 19.63 -6.54 -7.75
N VAL A 67 20.95 -6.51 -7.79
CA VAL A 67 21.79 -5.31 -7.83
C VAL A 67 22.79 -5.48 -8.96
N ASP A 68 22.91 -4.48 -9.84
CA ASP A 68 23.82 -4.48 -11.00
C ASP A 68 23.74 -5.77 -11.85
N GLY A 69 22.50 -6.24 -12.09
CA GLY A 69 22.22 -7.43 -12.90
C GLY A 69 22.48 -8.78 -12.19
N LYS A 70 22.88 -8.79 -10.92
CA LYS A 70 23.18 -10.01 -10.15
C LYS A 70 22.23 -10.18 -8.98
N ILE A 71 21.77 -11.42 -8.78
CA ILE A 71 20.96 -11.78 -7.60
C ILE A 71 21.82 -11.59 -6.34
N VAL A 72 21.28 -10.90 -5.33
CA VAL A 72 21.97 -10.73 -4.04
C VAL A 72 22.08 -12.08 -3.31
N SER A 73 23.22 -12.31 -2.69
CA SER A 73 23.47 -13.48 -1.85
C SER A 73 22.74 -13.34 -0.48
N GLY A 74 22.54 -14.47 0.20
CA GLY A 74 21.92 -14.51 1.53
C GLY A 74 20.46 -14.95 1.54
N GLY A 75 20.02 -15.64 0.48
CA GLY A 75 18.72 -16.32 0.40
C GLY A 75 17.53 -15.37 0.34
N VAL A 76 16.33 -15.94 0.56
CA VAL A 76 15.04 -15.28 0.35
C VAL A 76 14.89 -13.98 1.17
N ALA A 77 15.42 -13.91 2.38
CA ALA A 77 15.33 -12.70 3.20
C ALA A 77 16.03 -11.51 2.55
N LYS A 78 17.28 -11.70 2.10
CA LYS A 78 18.07 -10.64 1.46
C LYS A 78 17.50 -10.28 0.09
N GLN A 79 17.09 -11.28 -0.67
CA GLN A 79 16.46 -11.07 -1.98
C GLN A 79 15.14 -10.30 -1.87
N THR A 80 14.29 -10.64 -0.89
CA THR A 80 13.04 -9.91 -0.64
C THR A 80 13.31 -8.46 -0.22
N ALA A 81 14.24 -8.25 0.71
CA ALA A 81 14.61 -6.89 1.13
C ALA A 81 15.08 -6.04 -0.07
N GLN A 82 15.95 -6.61 -0.92
CA GLN A 82 16.44 -5.91 -2.11
C GLN A 82 15.32 -5.68 -3.14
N ALA A 83 14.44 -6.64 -3.37
CA ALA A 83 13.30 -6.48 -4.28
C ALA A 83 12.39 -5.31 -3.83
N VAL A 84 12.17 -5.15 -2.52
CA VAL A 84 11.40 -4.02 -1.99
C VAL A 84 12.14 -2.69 -2.15
N VAL A 85 13.47 -2.67 -2.02
CA VAL A 85 14.29 -1.47 -2.32
C VAL A 85 14.13 -1.09 -3.79
N ASN A 86 14.22 -2.05 -4.70
CA ASN A 86 14.03 -1.81 -6.12
C ASN A 86 12.60 -1.31 -6.42
N LEU A 87 11.57 -1.90 -5.80
CA LEU A 87 10.18 -1.43 -5.91
C LEU A 87 10.05 0.04 -5.47
N LYS A 88 10.62 0.40 -4.32
CA LYS A 88 10.61 1.79 -3.84
C LYS A 88 11.27 2.75 -4.83
N ALA A 89 12.36 2.35 -5.46
CA ALA A 89 13.02 3.15 -6.49
C ALA A 89 12.13 3.36 -7.72
N GLN A 90 11.44 2.32 -8.20
CA GLN A 90 10.51 2.42 -9.32
C GLN A 90 9.31 3.31 -9.00
N LEU A 91 8.73 3.17 -7.81
CA LEU A 91 7.63 4.02 -7.34
C LEU A 91 8.06 5.49 -7.26
N ALA A 92 9.24 5.75 -6.69
CA ALA A 92 9.78 7.11 -6.58
C ALA A 92 10.01 7.78 -7.95
N SER A 93 10.38 7.02 -8.98
CA SER A 93 10.60 7.54 -10.34
C SER A 93 9.33 8.15 -10.96
N VAL A 94 8.16 7.74 -10.48
CA VAL A 94 6.84 8.25 -10.94
C VAL A 94 6.10 9.07 -9.88
N GLY A 95 6.79 9.47 -8.81
CA GLY A 95 6.23 10.31 -7.74
C GLY A 95 5.33 9.57 -6.74
N CYS A 96 5.41 8.24 -6.70
CA CYS A 96 4.70 7.38 -5.75
C CYS A 96 5.62 6.90 -4.62
N SER A 97 5.02 6.35 -3.58
CA SER A 97 5.69 5.77 -2.43
C SER A 97 5.22 4.35 -2.15
N ILE A 98 5.86 3.64 -1.23
CA ILE A 98 5.44 2.31 -0.80
C ILE A 98 4.03 2.30 -0.16
N HIS A 99 3.57 3.44 0.38
CA HIS A 99 2.24 3.59 0.99
C HIS A 99 1.12 3.68 -0.05
N ASP A 100 1.46 3.98 -1.30
CA ASP A 100 0.51 4.03 -2.42
C ASP A 100 0.21 2.65 -2.99
N VAL A 101 1.01 1.62 -2.65
CA VAL A 101 0.80 0.25 -3.08
C VAL A 101 -0.49 -0.31 -2.50
N LYS A 102 -1.40 -0.78 -3.35
CA LYS A 102 -2.71 -1.34 -2.95
C LYS A 102 -2.74 -2.86 -3.09
N LYS A 103 -1.99 -3.41 -4.03
CA LYS A 103 -1.94 -4.86 -4.29
C LYS A 103 -0.53 -5.29 -4.66
N THR A 104 -0.12 -6.45 -4.15
CA THR A 104 1.09 -7.15 -4.57
C THR A 104 0.78 -8.59 -4.95
N LEU A 105 1.53 -9.08 -5.93
CA LEU A 105 1.63 -10.50 -6.27
C LEU A 105 3.06 -10.92 -5.95
N CYS A 106 3.22 -11.97 -5.17
CA CYS A 106 4.52 -12.48 -4.77
C CYS A 106 4.65 -13.92 -5.24
N PHE A 107 5.80 -14.26 -5.80
CA PHE A 107 6.09 -15.59 -6.30
C PHE A 107 7.30 -16.14 -5.55
N LEU A 108 7.15 -17.29 -4.91
CA LEU A 108 8.21 -18.01 -4.23
C LEU A 108 8.43 -19.34 -4.93
N THR A 109 9.69 -19.74 -5.06
CA THR A 109 10.06 -21.05 -5.62
C THR A 109 9.91 -22.17 -4.59
N ASP A 110 9.88 -21.79 -3.30
CA ASP A 110 9.79 -22.71 -2.18
C ASP A 110 8.95 -22.08 -1.07
N MET A 111 7.79 -22.67 -0.76
CA MET A 111 6.86 -22.20 0.25
C MET A 111 7.34 -22.43 1.67
N ASP A 112 8.31 -23.32 1.91
CA ASP A 112 8.90 -23.52 3.23
C ASP A 112 9.65 -22.26 3.70
N THR A 113 10.05 -21.40 2.75
CA THR A 113 10.68 -20.11 3.02
C THR A 113 9.69 -18.97 3.29
N PHE A 114 8.37 -19.23 3.26
CA PHE A 114 7.34 -18.20 3.40
C PHE A 114 7.48 -17.36 4.67
N GLY A 115 7.78 -17.97 5.82
CA GLY A 115 7.96 -17.23 7.08
C GLY A 115 9.11 -16.22 7.01
N THR A 116 10.24 -16.64 6.44
CA THR A 116 11.42 -15.78 6.22
C THR A 116 11.14 -14.66 5.23
N PHE A 117 10.49 -14.98 4.11
CA PHE A 117 9.99 -14.00 3.13
C PHE A 117 9.07 -12.99 3.80
N ASN A 118 8.06 -13.47 4.56
CA ASN A 118 7.06 -12.60 5.18
C ASN A 118 7.67 -11.59 6.16
N THR A 119 8.67 -12.02 6.95
CA THR A 119 9.38 -11.12 7.86
C THR A 119 10.10 -10.01 7.11
N ALA A 120 10.83 -10.32 6.05
CA ALA A 120 11.53 -9.34 5.22
C ALA A 120 10.56 -8.42 4.46
N TYR A 121 9.47 -8.97 3.95
CA TYR A 121 8.41 -8.23 3.27
C TYR A 121 7.79 -7.18 4.20
N VAL A 122 7.34 -7.58 5.39
CA VAL A 122 6.72 -6.67 6.37
C VAL A 122 7.67 -5.54 6.77
N ALA A 123 8.94 -5.88 7.03
CA ALA A 123 9.97 -4.88 7.35
C ALA A 123 10.18 -3.86 6.21
N GLY A 124 10.16 -4.34 4.96
CA GLY A 124 10.39 -3.49 3.79
C GLY A 124 9.23 -2.54 3.46
N PHE A 125 8.00 -2.89 3.85
CA PHE A 125 6.80 -2.10 3.54
C PHE A 125 6.52 -0.97 4.54
N ASP A 126 7.39 -0.71 5.51
CA ASP A 126 7.35 0.44 6.42
C ASP A 126 5.96 0.66 7.08
N GLY A 127 5.32 -0.42 7.51
CA GLY A 127 3.98 -0.40 8.11
C GLY A 127 2.81 -0.39 7.13
N SER A 128 3.06 -0.20 5.82
CA SER A 128 2.02 -0.37 4.80
C SER A 128 1.60 -1.83 4.68
N ARG A 129 0.31 -2.09 4.44
CA ARG A 129 -0.26 -3.44 4.33
C ARG A 129 -1.16 -3.56 3.10
N PRO A 130 -0.59 -3.63 1.91
CA PRO A 130 -1.37 -3.85 0.69
C PRO A 130 -2.04 -5.24 0.70
N ALA A 131 -3.13 -5.38 -0.05
CA ALA A 131 -3.65 -6.70 -0.34
C ALA A 131 -2.58 -7.53 -1.05
N ARG A 132 -2.37 -8.81 -0.65
CA ARG A 132 -1.30 -9.66 -1.17
C ARG A 132 -1.84 -11.02 -1.63
N SER A 133 -1.25 -11.54 -2.69
CA SER A 133 -1.28 -12.95 -3.05
C SER A 133 0.16 -13.46 -3.09
N THR A 134 0.37 -14.67 -2.59
CA THR A 134 1.68 -15.32 -2.54
C THR A 134 1.52 -16.78 -2.95
#